data_db737cd3dcfb62137de4cb9217e0345b
#
_entry.id   db737cd3dcfb62137de4cb9217e0345b
#
_cell.length_a   1.000
_cell.length_b   1.000
_cell.length_c   1.000
_cell.angle_alpha   90.00
_cell.angle_beta   90.00
_cell.angle_gamma   90.00
#
_symmetry.space_group_name_H-M   'P 1'
#
loop_
_entity.id
_entity.type
_entity.pdbx_description
1 polymer ?
#
loop_
_entity_poly.entity_id
_entity_poly.type
_entity_poly.pdbx_seq_one_letter_code
_entity_poly.pdbx_strand_id
1 'polypeptide(L)'
;MYQRILLPTDGSEASSIAADAAVSLADQFDAELHVIHVLEPDQTSTDTDGDNTTARYGEEAVQAAIELAASSDVEATRAVIEKTKSIHQEILTYTDRHSIDCIVMGTRGRSGLGLSRAVLGSVAELTLRESPVPVMTVHEETVIDPDIDSVLVPTDGSECAHTAVDQAGELARSVDATLHVIYVVETGQVINGDRVRRLREALEEIGEKALDLALEQVQSSTYLPTETSMLNGPPYLEIARYAAEHDVDCIVMGTHGQKGIRRFLLGSTTERVIRRVDVPVISVK
;
A
#
# COMPACT_ATOMS: atom_id res chain seq x y z
N MET A 1 10.49 7.38 -11.16
CA MET A 1 9.18 7.42 -10.48
C MET A 1 9.36 7.96 -9.06
N TYR A 2 9.87 7.22 -8.10
CA TYR A 2 10.15 7.69 -6.75
C TYR A 2 11.59 8.20 -6.62
N GLN A 3 11.80 9.32 -5.91
CA GLN A 3 13.13 9.90 -5.62
C GLN A 3 13.44 9.84 -4.13
N ARG A 4 12.42 9.91 -3.28
CA ARG A 4 12.53 9.84 -1.82
C ARG A 4 11.43 8.99 -1.22
N ILE A 5 11.84 7.97 -0.52
CA ILE A 5 10.95 6.99 0.12
C ILE A 5 11.07 7.15 1.62
N LEU A 6 9.93 7.16 2.33
CA LEU A 6 9.88 7.23 3.78
C LEU A 6 9.52 5.87 4.37
N LEU A 7 10.34 5.39 5.29
CA LEU A 7 10.10 4.22 6.13
C LEU A 7 9.92 4.63 7.59
N PRO A 8 8.70 4.78 8.09
CA PRO A 8 8.45 4.86 9.52
C PRO A 8 8.58 3.47 10.15
N THR A 9 9.41 3.32 11.19
CA THR A 9 9.61 2.05 11.88
C THR A 9 9.38 2.17 13.39
N ASP A 10 8.83 1.12 14.00
CA ASP A 10 8.62 0.98 15.44
C ASP A 10 9.28 -0.30 16.01
N GLY A 11 10.01 -1.02 15.18
CA GLY A 11 10.67 -2.28 15.54
C GLY A 11 9.71 -3.47 15.63
N SER A 12 8.49 -3.39 15.07
CA SER A 12 7.59 -4.52 14.91
C SER A 12 8.04 -5.43 13.75
N GLU A 13 7.56 -6.67 13.72
CA GLU A 13 7.80 -7.61 12.62
C GLU A 13 7.32 -7.04 11.27
N ALA A 14 6.12 -6.46 11.23
CA ALA A 14 5.61 -5.81 10.02
C ALA A 14 6.48 -4.61 9.58
N SER A 15 7.09 -3.88 10.52
CA SER A 15 8.01 -2.78 10.16
C SER A 15 9.36 -3.28 9.67
N SER A 16 9.77 -4.49 10.05
CA SER A 16 10.96 -5.15 9.49
C SER A 16 10.72 -5.55 8.03
N ILE A 17 9.58 -6.19 7.72
CA ILE A 17 9.18 -6.48 6.32
C ILE A 17 9.02 -5.18 5.51
N ALA A 18 8.53 -4.10 6.14
CA ALA A 18 8.46 -2.81 5.48
C ALA A 18 9.86 -2.23 5.17
N ALA A 19 10.88 -2.55 5.97
CA ALA A 19 12.26 -2.16 5.67
C ALA A 19 12.79 -2.90 4.43
N ASP A 20 12.53 -4.22 4.32
CA ASP A 20 12.90 -4.99 3.13
C ASP A 20 12.22 -4.41 1.87
N ALA A 21 10.91 -4.13 1.95
CA ALA A 21 10.15 -3.53 0.85
C ALA A 21 10.65 -2.12 0.47
N ALA A 22 10.99 -1.30 1.47
CA ALA A 22 11.44 0.07 1.25
C ALA A 22 12.84 0.10 0.61
N VAL A 23 13.74 -0.78 1.04
CA VAL A 23 15.09 -0.91 0.46
C VAL A 23 15.01 -1.44 -0.96
N SER A 24 14.21 -2.51 -1.22
CA SER A 24 13.99 -3.03 -2.57
C SER A 24 13.44 -1.96 -3.50
N LEU A 25 12.42 -1.21 -3.06
CA LEU A 25 11.83 -0.13 -3.85
C LEU A 25 12.82 1.03 -4.08
N ALA A 26 13.66 1.36 -3.09
CA ALA A 26 14.66 2.42 -3.20
C ALA A 26 15.79 2.02 -4.17
N ASP A 27 16.27 0.80 -4.11
CA ASP A 27 17.28 0.25 -5.03
C ASP A 27 16.75 0.28 -6.48
N GLN A 28 15.52 -0.19 -6.70
CA GLN A 28 14.90 -0.24 -8.03
C GLN A 28 14.73 1.14 -8.68
N PHE A 29 14.54 2.21 -7.88
CA PHE A 29 14.32 3.58 -8.38
C PHE A 29 15.52 4.52 -8.20
N ASP A 30 16.66 4.04 -7.69
CA ASP A 30 17.81 4.89 -7.30
C ASP A 30 17.33 6.04 -6.38
N ALA A 31 16.50 5.71 -5.40
CA ALA A 31 15.83 6.65 -4.51
C ALA A 31 16.52 6.77 -3.15
N GLU A 32 16.54 7.98 -2.57
CA GLU A 32 16.96 8.19 -1.19
C GLU A 32 15.93 7.61 -0.22
N LEU A 33 16.39 6.77 0.73
CA LEU A 33 15.56 6.19 1.77
C LEU A 33 15.64 7.01 3.06
N HIS A 34 14.50 7.52 3.54
CA HIS A 34 14.39 8.20 4.83
C HIS A 34 13.82 7.22 5.87
N VAL A 35 14.62 6.83 6.85
CA VAL A 35 14.20 5.95 7.94
C VAL A 35 13.91 6.76 9.20
N ILE A 36 12.68 6.73 9.69
CA ILE A 36 12.30 7.48 10.88
C ILE A 36 11.69 6.62 11.98
N HIS A 37 11.96 7.01 13.22
CA HIS A 37 11.25 6.54 14.40
C HIS A 37 10.62 7.71 15.15
N VAL A 38 9.36 7.59 15.58
CA VAL A 38 8.66 8.60 16.37
C VAL A 38 8.61 8.16 17.83
N LEU A 39 9.34 8.87 18.68
CA LEU A 39 9.40 8.61 20.13
C LEU A 39 8.13 9.10 20.83
N GLU A 40 7.49 8.23 21.60
CA GLU A 40 6.38 8.61 22.49
C GLU A 40 6.89 9.14 23.84
N PRO A 41 6.27 10.19 24.40
CA PRO A 41 6.74 10.81 25.66
C PRO A 41 6.84 9.85 26.84
N ASP A 42 5.97 8.85 26.91
CA ASP A 42 6.00 7.82 27.96
C ASP A 42 7.20 6.87 27.85
N GLN A 43 7.85 6.85 26.68
CA GLN A 43 9.06 6.07 26.43
C GLN A 43 10.35 6.78 26.92
N THR A 44 10.23 8.05 27.31
CA THR A 44 11.33 8.84 27.88
C THR A 44 11.34 8.81 29.42
N SER A 45 10.25 8.35 30.06
CA SER A 45 10.21 8.19 31.51
C SER A 45 10.95 6.92 31.92
N THR A 46 12.07 7.09 32.61
CA THR A 46 12.76 6.03 33.30
C THR A 46 11.87 5.53 34.43
N ASP A 47 11.24 4.37 34.26
CA ASP A 47 10.80 3.58 35.41
C ASP A 47 12.03 3.27 36.28
N THR A 48 11.81 3.09 37.58
CA THR A 48 12.83 2.98 38.64
C THR A 48 13.89 1.88 38.42
N ASP A 49 13.81 1.09 37.36
CA ASP A 49 14.79 0.08 36.91
C ASP A 49 15.63 0.48 35.69
N GLY A 50 15.50 1.70 35.19
CA GLY A 50 16.46 2.26 34.21
C GLY A 50 16.42 1.70 32.80
N ASP A 51 15.41 0.94 32.41
CA ASP A 51 15.34 0.28 31.11
C ASP A 51 14.34 1.01 30.19
N ASN A 52 14.84 1.91 29.36
CA ASN A 52 14.06 2.59 28.31
C ASN A 52 13.93 1.68 27.07
N THR A 53 13.31 0.50 27.29
CA THR A 53 13.29 -0.61 26.36
C THR A 53 12.65 -0.26 25.03
N THR A 54 11.59 0.55 25.03
CA THR A 54 10.81 0.84 23.80
C THR A 54 11.51 1.85 22.88
N ALA A 55 12.13 2.89 23.43
CA ALA A 55 12.94 3.84 22.65
C ALA A 55 14.15 3.13 22.02
N ARG A 56 14.78 2.23 22.78
CA ARG A 56 15.90 1.43 22.32
C ARG A 56 15.55 0.51 21.16
N TYR A 57 14.38 -0.15 21.19
CA TYR A 57 13.91 -0.98 20.06
C TYR A 57 13.66 -0.16 18.77
N GLY A 58 13.12 1.04 18.90
CA GLY A 58 12.92 1.92 17.75
C GLY A 58 14.24 2.39 17.14
N GLU A 59 15.21 2.74 17.98
CA GLU A 59 16.56 3.12 17.52
C GLU A 59 17.30 1.92 16.89
N GLU A 60 17.19 0.74 17.48
CA GLU A 60 17.76 -0.51 16.93
C GLU A 60 17.10 -0.84 15.57
N ALA A 61 15.78 -0.64 15.41
CA ALA A 61 15.09 -0.86 14.14
C ALA A 61 15.54 0.14 13.06
N VAL A 62 15.69 1.42 13.41
CA VAL A 62 16.25 2.41 12.49
C VAL A 62 17.67 2.00 12.07
N GLN A 63 18.51 1.60 13.01
CA GLN A 63 19.87 1.18 12.71
C GLN A 63 19.91 -0.05 11.79
N ALA A 64 19.07 -1.06 12.06
CA ALA A 64 18.96 -2.25 11.22
C ALA A 64 18.52 -1.91 9.78
N ALA A 65 17.54 -1.01 9.61
CA ALA A 65 17.10 -0.57 8.29
C ALA A 65 18.20 0.22 7.54
N ILE A 66 18.99 1.03 8.23
CA ILE A 66 20.16 1.72 7.63
C ILE A 66 21.24 0.72 7.20
N GLU A 67 21.51 -0.30 8.01
CA GLU A 67 22.47 -1.35 7.67
C GLU A 67 22.00 -2.18 6.46
N LEU A 68 20.69 -2.48 6.39
CA LEU A 68 20.09 -3.14 5.25
C LEU A 68 20.23 -2.29 3.98
N ALA A 69 19.90 -1.00 4.03
CA ALA A 69 20.06 -0.06 2.91
C ALA A 69 21.54 0.00 2.44
N ALA A 70 22.47 0.08 3.37
CA ALA A 70 23.88 0.10 3.06
C ALA A 70 24.37 -1.21 2.41
N SER A 71 23.79 -2.36 2.74
CA SER A 71 24.11 -3.64 2.11
C SER A 71 23.60 -3.76 0.66
N SER A 72 22.63 -2.95 0.29
CA SER A 72 22.03 -2.85 -1.06
C SER A 72 22.49 -1.60 -1.82
N ASP A 73 23.52 -0.89 -1.32
CA ASP A 73 24.08 0.35 -1.92
C ASP A 73 23.03 1.49 -2.04
N VAL A 74 21.99 1.48 -1.20
CA VAL A 74 20.94 2.49 -1.14
C VAL A 74 21.37 3.63 -0.22
N GLU A 75 21.29 4.88 -0.70
CA GLU A 75 21.51 6.07 0.13
C GLU A 75 20.40 6.21 1.16
N ALA A 76 20.76 6.25 2.46
CA ALA A 76 19.76 6.31 3.50
C ALA A 76 20.06 7.36 4.58
N THR A 77 19.02 8.13 4.90
CA THR A 77 19.01 9.14 5.96
C THR A 77 18.19 8.65 7.15
N ARG A 78 18.71 8.80 8.38
CA ARG A 78 18.00 8.44 9.61
C ARG A 78 17.52 9.66 10.38
N ALA A 79 16.32 9.55 10.99
CA ALA A 79 15.86 10.55 11.97
C ALA A 79 15.08 9.88 13.11
N VAL A 80 15.25 10.42 14.32
CA VAL A 80 14.42 10.11 15.48
C VAL A 80 13.66 11.38 15.84
N ILE A 81 12.34 11.29 15.88
CA ILE A 81 11.44 12.43 16.01
C ILE A 81 10.75 12.35 17.38
N GLU A 82 10.90 13.40 18.20
CA GLU A 82 10.10 13.52 19.42
C GLU A 82 8.64 13.83 19.06
N LYS A 83 7.73 12.99 19.56
CA LYS A 83 6.30 13.14 19.33
C LYS A 83 5.75 14.40 19.99
N THR A 84 5.31 15.35 19.18
CA THR A 84 4.57 16.53 19.62
C THR A 84 3.09 16.47 19.25
N LYS A 85 2.75 15.61 18.28
CA LYS A 85 1.40 15.33 17.78
C LYS A 85 1.14 13.81 17.82
N SER A 86 0.14 13.33 17.11
CA SER A 86 -0.03 11.89 16.89
C SER A 86 1.06 11.35 15.93
N ILE A 87 1.41 10.06 16.06
CA ILE A 87 2.47 9.45 15.25
C ILE A 87 2.24 9.66 13.75
N HIS A 88 1.01 9.41 13.26
CA HIS A 88 0.70 9.62 11.82
C HIS A 88 0.89 11.09 11.40
N GLN A 89 0.58 12.06 12.26
CA GLN A 89 0.79 13.49 11.94
C GLN A 89 2.28 13.85 11.89
N GLU A 90 3.13 13.23 12.71
CA GLU A 90 4.58 13.41 12.60
C GLU A 90 5.10 12.81 11.29
N ILE A 91 4.62 11.60 10.91
CA ILE A 91 4.94 10.97 9.62
C ILE A 91 4.56 11.89 8.46
N LEU A 92 3.33 12.41 8.44
CA LEU A 92 2.86 13.31 7.37
C LEU A 92 3.58 14.66 7.37
N THR A 93 3.93 15.19 8.54
CA THR A 93 4.72 16.42 8.66
C THR A 93 6.13 16.22 8.11
N TYR A 94 6.73 15.06 8.36
CA TYR A 94 8.04 14.69 7.80
C TYR A 94 7.96 14.53 6.28
N THR A 95 6.92 13.85 5.79
CA THR A 95 6.63 13.67 4.34
C THR A 95 6.62 15.01 3.60
N ASP A 96 5.88 15.98 4.11
CA ASP A 96 5.78 17.32 3.52
C ASP A 96 7.13 18.07 3.55
N ARG A 97 7.81 18.09 4.72
CA ARG A 97 9.07 18.82 4.91
C ARG A 97 10.22 18.31 4.06
N HIS A 98 10.26 17.00 3.80
CA HIS A 98 11.35 16.37 3.07
C HIS A 98 10.97 16.02 1.62
N SER A 99 9.78 16.45 1.17
CA SER A 99 9.27 16.17 -0.18
C SER A 99 9.34 14.67 -0.52
N ILE A 100 8.82 13.85 0.37
CA ILE A 100 8.74 12.40 0.20
C ILE A 100 7.73 12.08 -0.89
N ASP A 101 8.05 11.11 -1.75
CA ASP A 101 7.22 10.69 -2.89
C ASP A 101 6.38 9.44 -2.58
N CYS A 102 6.84 8.62 -1.64
CA CYS A 102 6.17 7.39 -1.23
C CYS A 102 6.45 7.08 0.24
N ILE A 103 5.45 6.58 0.96
CA ILE A 103 5.61 6.04 2.31
C ILE A 103 5.52 4.52 2.22
N VAL A 104 6.47 3.79 2.82
CA VAL A 104 6.42 2.33 2.97
C VAL A 104 6.32 2.00 4.44
N MET A 105 5.27 1.28 4.86
CA MET A 105 5.03 1.03 6.28
C MET A 105 4.35 -0.32 6.56
N GLY A 106 4.58 -0.84 7.75
CA GLY A 106 3.85 -1.99 8.25
C GLY A 106 2.38 -1.69 8.53
N THR A 107 1.51 -2.65 8.28
CA THR A 107 0.06 -2.53 8.58
C THR A 107 -0.24 -2.52 10.06
N ARG A 108 0.67 -3.01 10.91
CA ARG A 108 0.54 -3.08 12.38
C ARG A 108 1.84 -2.73 13.06
N GLY A 109 1.74 -2.07 14.20
CA GLY A 109 2.85 -1.78 15.08
C GLY A 109 2.87 -2.73 16.29
N ARG A 110 3.84 -2.52 17.20
CA ARG A 110 4.08 -3.32 18.40
C ARG A 110 2.89 -3.43 19.34
N SER A 111 2.03 -2.40 19.40
CA SER A 111 0.80 -2.42 20.20
C SER A 111 -0.26 -3.41 19.70
N GLY A 112 -0.10 -3.94 18.49
CA GLY A 112 -1.00 -4.91 17.86
C GLY A 112 -0.68 -6.38 18.16
N LEU A 113 0.29 -6.69 19.03
CA LEU A 113 0.67 -8.05 19.39
C LEU A 113 -0.54 -8.85 19.90
N GLY A 114 -0.83 -9.96 19.22
CA GLY A 114 -1.94 -10.87 19.57
C GLY A 114 -3.29 -10.55 18.94
N LEU A 115 -3.44 -9.47 18.17
CA LEU A 115 -4.62 -9.24 17.36
C LEU A 115 -4.48 -10.01 16.03
N SER A 116 -5.58 -10.66 15.60
CA SER A 116 -5.59 -11.37 14.31
C SER A 116 -5.33 -10.42 13.13
N ARG A 117 -4.96 -10.94 11.95
CA ARG A 117 -4.88 -10.22 10.66
C ARG A 117 -6.09 -9.29 10.38
N ALA A 118 -7.17 -9.46 11.14
CA ALA A 118 -8.42 -8.75 10.95
C ALA A 118 -8.38 -7.24 11.27
N VAL A 119 -7.29 -6.70 11.88
CA VAL A 119 -7.25 -5.30 12.33
C VAL A 119 -6.07 -4.57 11.72
N LEU A 120 -6.34 -3.48 11.01
CA LEU A 120 -5.33 -2.51 10.58
C LEU A 120 -4.95 -1.62 11.76
N GLY A 121 -3.65 -1.36 11.94
CA GLY A 121 -3.16 -0.50 13.01
C GLY A 121 -3.61 0.96 12.80
N SER A 122 -3.90 1.65 13.89
CA SER A 122 -4.42 3.03 13.83
C SER A 122 -3.48 4.02 13.13
N VAL A 123 -2.17 3.85 13.26
CA VAL A 123 -1.18 4.70 12.57
C VAL A 123 -1.23 4.46 11.07
N ALA A 124 -1.24 3.19 10.64
CA ALA A 124 -1.33 2.82 9.23
C ALA A 124 -2.66 3.30 8.62
N GLU A 125 -3.80 3.04 9.28
CA GLU A 125 -5.11 3.49 8.82
C GLU A 125 -5.17 5.01 8.64
N LEU A 126 -4.70 5.78 9.62
CA LEU A 126 -4.71 7.24 9.56
C LEU A 126 -3.74 7.77 8.51
N THR A 127 -2.56 7.16 8.36
CA THR A 127 -1.59 7.53 7.32
C THR A 127 -2.17 7.28 5.93
N LEU A 128 -2.72 6.08 5.66
CA LEU A 128 -3.42 5.76 4.40
C LEU A 128 -4.53 6.76 4.06
N ARG A 129 -5.29 7.15 5.09
CA ARG A 129 -6.42 8.06 4.94
C ARG A 129 -6.01 9.51 4.70
N GLU A 130 -4.90 9.96 5.26
CA GLU A 130 -4.51 11.37 5.27
C GLU A 130 -3.31 11.69 4.37
N SER A 131 -2.50 10.70 4.00
CA SER A 131 -1.31 10.90 3.17
C SER A 131 -1.63 11.61 1.84
N PRO A 132 -0.85 12.63 1.48
CA PRO A 132 -0.92 13.26 0.15
C PRO A 132 -0.16 12.48 -0.93
N VAL A 133 0.65 11.50 -0.53
CA VAL A 133 1.48 10.66 -1.41
C VAL A 133 1.07 9.20 -1.32
N PRO A 134 1.42 8.36 -2.31
CA PRO A 134 1.22 6.91 -2.24
C PRO A 134 1.74 6.29 -0.95
N VAL A 135 0.99 5.32 -0.43
CA VAL A 135 1.38 4.56 0.77
C VAL A 135 1.42 3.07 0.42
N MET A 136 2.61 2.50 0.41
CA MET A 136 2.82 1.06 0.33
C MET A 136 2.67 0.45 1.72
N THR A 137 1.84 -0.55 1.84
CA THR A 137 1.63 -1.28 3.10
C THR A 137 1.98 -2.74 2.96
N VAL A 138 2.61 -3.28 4.01
CA VAL A 138 2.99 -4.69 4.13
C VAL A 138 2.64 -5.21 5.53
N HIS A 139 2.48 -6.50 5.67
CA HIS A 139 2.29 -7.17 6.96
C HIS A 139 3.36 -8.25 7.15
N GLU A 140 3.36 -8.91 8.31
CA GLU A 140 4.38 -9.88 8.71
C GLU A 140 4.51 -11.12 7.81
N GLU A 141 3.50 -11.41 6.99
CA GLU A 141 3.52 -12.54 6.04
C GLU A 141 3.67 -12.08 4.59
N THR A 142 3.87 -10.76 4.35
CA THR A 142 4.07 -10.25 2.99
C THR A 142 5.39 -10.74 2.42
N VAL A 143 5.33 -11.30 1.23
CA VAL A 143 6.49 -11.69 0.46
C VAL A 143 6.96 -10.48 -0.35
N ILE A 144 8.24 -10.13 -0.22
CA ILE A 144 8.86 -9.07 -1.02
C ILE A 144 9.69 -9.74 -2.10
N ASP A 145 9.28 -9.57 -3.36
CA ASP A 145 10.12 -9.89 -4.49
C ASP A 145 10.97 -8.67 -4.83
N PRO A 146 12.30 -8.78 -4.95
CA PRO A 146 13.14 -7.67 -5.36
C PRO A 146 12.85 -7.23 -6.81
N ASP A 147 12.40 -8.14 -7.65
CA ASP A 147 12.03 -7.87 -9.04
C ASP A 147 10.49 -7.80 -9.14
N ILE A 148 9.94 -6.68 -9.58
CA ILE A 148 8.51 -6.52 -9.81
C ILE A 148 8.22 -6.84 -11.28
N ASP A 149 7.77 -8.06 -11.57
CA ASP A 149 7.43 -8.51 -12.94
C ASP A 149 5.94 -8.34 -13.26
N SER A 150 5.10 -8.21 -12.23
CA SER A 150 3.63 -8.22 -12.36
C SER A 150 2.97 -7.24 -11.39
N VAL A 151 2.24 -6.27 -11.93
CA VAL A 151 1.51 -5.25 -11.16
C VAL A 151 0.02 -5.39 -11.41
N LEU A 152 -0.78 -5.51 -10.35
CA LEU A 152 -2.24 -5.58 -10.41
C LEU A 152 -2.87 -4.25 -10.03
N VAL A 153 -3.82 -3.77 -10.85
CA VAL A 153 -4.68 -2.64 -10.52
C VAL A 153 -6.16 -3.01 -10.68
N PRO A 154 -6.91 -3.14 -9.60
CA PRO A 154 -8.37 -3.24 -9.65
C PRO A 154 -8.97 -1.86 -9.88
N THR A 155 -9.93 -1.77 -10.82
CA THR A 155 -10.68 -0.54 -11.11
C THR A 155 -12.17 -0.73 -10.88
N ASP A 156 -12.84 0.29 -10.37
CA ASP A 156 -14.29 0.42 -10.32
C ASP A 156 -14.80 1.61 -11.15
N GLY A 157 -13.88 2.26 -11.90
CA GLY A 157 -14.16 3.45 -12.70
C GLY A 157 -14.33 4.74 -11.87
N SER A 158 -13.95 4.75 -10.58
CA SER A 158 -13.92 5.96 -9.76
C SER A 158 -12.68 6.82 -10.05
N GLU A 159 -12.71 8.09 -9.63
CA GLU A 159 -11.57 9.01 -9.77
C GLU A 159 -10.29 8.47 -9.10
N CYS A 160 -10.42 7.91 -7.89
CA CYS A 160 -9.30 7.25 -7.23
C CYS A 160 -8.79 6.00 -7.98
N ALA A 161 -9.69 5.25 -8.62
CA ALA A 161 -9.29 4.11 -9.44
C ALA A 161 -8.54 4.58 -10.70
N HIS A 162 -8.93 5.69 -11.31
CA HIS A 162 -8.16 6.30 -12.40
C HIS A 162 -6.75 6.72 -11.96
N THR A 163 -6.62 7.38 -10.79
CA THR A 163 -5.30 7.68 -10.21
C THR A 163 -4.48 6.41 -9.98
N ALA A 164 -5.12 5.33 -9.50
CA ALA A 164 -4.44 4.05 -9.29
C ALA A 164 -3.97 3.41 -10.62
N VAL A 165 -4.75 3.52 -11.68
CA VAL A 165 -4.38 3.04 -13.02
C VAL A 165 -3.18 3.82 -13.57
N ASP A 166 -3.14 5.15 -13.43
CA ASP A 166 -1.98 5.97 -13.82
C ASP A 166 -0.73 5.55 -13.05
N GLN A 167 -0.84 5.45 -11.74
CA GLN A 167 0.26 5.08 -10.85
C GLN A 167 0.78 3.66 -11.15
N ALA A 168 -0.12 2.68 -11.36
CA ALA A 168 0.23 1.32 -11.71
C ALA A 168 0.91 1.25 -13.09
N GLY A 169 0.40 2.01 -14.06
CA GLY A 169 0.99 2.09 -15.39
C GLY A 169 2.39 2.73 -15.39
N GLU A 170 2.62 3.75 -14.56
CA GLU A 170 3.96 4.34 -14.37
C GLU A 170 4.91 3.36 -13.68
N LEU A 171 4.44 2.68 -12.63
CA LEU A 171 5.22 1.65 -11.93
C LEU A 171 5.62 0.54 -12.91
N ALA A 172 4.66 -0.09 -13.58
CA ALA A 172 4.91 -1.21 -14.48
C ALA A 172 5.87 -0.83 -15.63
N ARG A 173 5.77 0.38 -16.19
CA ARG A 173 6.72 0.85 -17.22
C ARG A 173 8.13 1.06 -16.66
N SER A 174 8.23 1.53 -15.44
CA SER A 174 9.53 1.85 -14.84
C SER A 174 10.35 0.61 -14.53
N VAL A 175 9.68 -0.55 -14.40
CA VAL A 175 10.29 -1.83 -14.02
C VAL A 175 10.12 -2.92 -15.08
N ASP A 176 9.61 -2.56 -16.28
CA ASP A 176 9.32 -3.49 -17.38
C ASP A 176 8.32 -4.62 -17.02
N ALA A 177 7.42 -4.37 -16.06
CA ALA A 177 6.43 -5.33 -15.59
C ALA A 177 5.21 -5.45 -16.52
N THR A 178 4.51 -6.57 -16.41
CA THR A 178 3.17 -6.74 -16.97
C THR A 178 2.13 -6.08 -16.05
N LEU A 179 1.24 -5.27 -16.64
CA LEU A 179 0.13 -4.65 -15.93
C LEU A 179 -1.14 -5.50 -16.06
N HIS A 180 -1.72 -5.90 -14.93
CA HIS A 180 -3.02 -6.56 -14.86
C HIS A 180 -4.08 -5.56 -14.43
N VAL A 181 -5.07 -5.28 -15.27
CA VAL A 181 -6.21 -4.42 -14.95
C VAL A 181 -7.45 -5.28 -14.78
N ILE A 182 -8.04 -5.27 -13.60
CA ILE A 182 -9.25 -6.08 -13.34
C ILE A 182 -10.44 -5.23 -12.92
N TYR A 183 -11.63 -5.67 -13.34
CA TYR A 183 -12.90 -5.18 -12.84
C TYR A 183 -13.67 -6.30 -12.18
N VAL A 184 -14.25 -6.05 -11.00
CA VAL A 184 -15.04 -7.07 -10.28
C VAL A 184 -16.50 -6.68 -10.25
N VAL A 185 -17.35 -7.47 -10.90
CA VAL A 185 -18.80 -7.33 -10.87
C VAL A 185 -19.32 -7.90 -9.56
N GLU A 186 -19.79 -7.02 -8.66
CA GLU A 186 -20.42 -7.42 -7.40
C GLU A 186 -21.91 -7.74 -7.62
N THR A 187 -22.22 -8.95 -8.08
CA THR A 187 -23.58 -9.48 -8.07
C THR A 187 -23.82 -10.10 -6.70
N GLY A 188 -24.45 -9.38 -5.75
CA GLY A 188 -24.80 -9.96 -4.45
C GLY A 188 -25.52 -11.30 -4.59
N GLN A 189 -25.77 -12.02 -3.48
CA GLN A 189 -26.55 -13.28 -3.46
C GLN A 189 -28.00 -13.03 -3.91
N VAL A 190 -28.22 -12.74 -5.19
CA VAL A 190 -29.54 -12.50 -5.73
C VAL A 190 -30.05 -13.76 -6.42
N ILE A 191 -31.15 -14.26 -5.90
CA ILE A 191 -31.89 -15.44 -6.37
C ILE A 191 -32.36 -15.20 -7.82
N ASN A 192 -32.22 -16.21 -8.66
CA ASN A 192 -32.57 -16.29 -10.09
C ASN A 192 -33.84 -15.52 -10.53
N GLY A 193 -33.75 -14.79 -11.65
CA GLY A 193 -34.85 -14.15 -12.34
C GLY A 193 -34.41 -13.19 -13.45
N ASP A 194 -35.28 -12.85 -14.40
CA ASP A 194 -34.97 -11.97 -15.54
C ASP A 194 -34.49 -10.57 -15.14
N ARG A 195 -34.88 -10.08 -13.96
CA ARG A 195 -34.36 -8.81 -13.41
C ARG A 195 -32.88 -8.89 -13.04
N VAL A 196 -32.48 -10.03 -12.48
CA VAL A 196 -31.08 -10.27 -12.07
C VAL A 196 -30.18 -10.36 -13.27
N ARG A 197 -30.62 -11.07 -14.32
CA ARG A 197 -29.87 -11.15 -15.57
C ARG A 197 -29.64 -9.78 -16.18
N ARG A 198 -30.68 -8.94 -16.30
CA ARG A 198 -30.55 -7.57 -16.84
C ARG A 198 -29.66 -6.68 -15.98
N LEU A 199 -29.72 -6.80 -14.67
CA LEU A 199 -28.82 -6.06 -13.77
C LEU A 199 -27.37 -6.50 -13.97
N ARG A 200 -27.13 -7.80 -14.07
CA ARG A 200 -25.80 -8.35 -14.33
C ARG A 200 -25.26 -7.88 -15.67
N GLU A 201 -26.04 -7.97 -16.76
CA GLU A 201 -25.67 -7.48 -18.09
C GLU A 201 -25.30 -5.98 -18.06
N ALA A 202 -26.07 -5.16 -17.33
CA ALA A 202 -25.76 -3.74 -17.17
C ALA A 202 -24.48 -3.47 -16.34
N LEU A 203 -24.20 -4.29 -15.32
CA LEU A 203 -22.95 -4.17 -14.53
C LEU A 203 -21.74 -4.65 -15.33
N GLU A 204 -21.89 -5.69 -16.14
CA GLU A 204 -20.86 -6.17 -17.06
C GLU A 204 -20.54 -5.08 -18.11
N GLU A 205 -21.55 -4.41 -18.69
CA GLU A 205 -21.33 -3.30 -19.63
C GLU A 205 -20.58 -2.11 -18.98
N ILE A 206 -20.87 -1.81 -17.71
CA ILE A 206 -20.13 -0.79 -16.95
C ILE A 206 -18.68 -1.22 -16.75
N GLY A 207 -18.47 -2.50 -16.44
CA GLY A 207 -17.14 -3.06 -16.25
C GLY A 207 -16.30 -3.04 -17.52
N GLU A 208 -16.88 -3.42 -18.67
CA GLU A 208 -16.22 -3.34 -19.96
C GLU A 208 -15.75 -1.91 -20.26
N LYS A 209 -16.63 -0.91 -20.07
CA LYS A 209 -16.26 0.50 -20.26
C LYS A 209 -15.15 0.95 -19.31
N ALA A 210 -15.16 0.50 -18.07
CA ALA A 210 -14.12 0.86 -17.10
C ALA A 210 -12.76 0.24 -17.48
N LEU A 211 -12.75 -1.00 -17.99
CA LEU A 211 -11.54 -1.65 -18.49
C LEU A 211 -11.03 -0.98 -19.77
N ASP A 212 -11.90 -0.64 -20.73
CA ASP A 212 -11.54 0.06 -21.95
C ASP A 212 -10.89 1.42 -21.64
N LEU A 213 -11.50 2.21 -20.74
CA LEU A 213 -10.95 3.49 -20.31
C LEU A 213 -9.58 3.34 -19.63
N ALA A 214 -9.42 2.33 -18.77
CA ALA A 214 -8.14 2.06 -18.13
C ALA A 214 -7.07 1.66 -19.16
N LEU A 215 -7.41 0.84 -20.16
CA LEU A 215 -6.53 0.50 -21.27
C LEU A 215 -6.12 1.71 -22.08
N GLU A 216 -7.06 2.56 -22.46
CA GLU A 216 -6.77 3.82 -23.18
C GLU A 216 -5.81 4.71 -22.38
N GLN A 217 -6.02 4.80 -21.07
CA GLN A 217 -5.22 5.61 -20.15
C GLN A 217 -3.76 5.11 -20.10
N VAL A 218 -3.52 3.81 -19.96
CA VAL A 218 -2.16 3.26 -19.86
C VAL A 218 -1.45 3.14 -21.20
N GLN A 219 -2.14 3.03 -22.32
CA GLN A 219 -1.55 2.89 -23.65
C GLN A 219 -1.24 4.21 -24.33
N SER A 220 -1.62 5.35 -23.74
CA SER A 220 -1.52 6.68 -24.37
C SER A 220 -0.10 7.16 -24.66
N SER A 221 0.95 6.59 -24.06
CA SER A 221 2.31 7.14 -24.14
C SER A 221 3.35 6.17 -24.70
N THR A 222 3.37 4.92 -24.28
CA THR A 222 4.35 3.89 -24.66
C THR A 222 3.70 2.52 -24.50
N TYR A 223 4.06 1.56 -25.34
CA TYR A 223 3.56 0.19 -25.21
C TYR A 223 3.87 -0.36 -23.82
N LEU A 224 2.84 -0.85 -23.15
CA LEU A 224 2.92 -1.53 -21.86
C LEU A 224 2.20 -2.87 -22.01
N PRO A 225 2.86 -4.02 -21.75
CA PRO A 225 2.18 -5.30 -21.66
C PRO A 225 1.03 -5.21 -20.67
N THR A 226 -0.20 -5.37 -21.14
CA THR A 226 -1.39 -5.19 -20.28
C THR A 226 -2.38 -6.30 -20.52
N GLU A 227 -2.80 -6.94 -19.44
CA GLU A 227 -3.86 -7.94 -19.41
C GLU A 227 -5.10 -7.38 -18.72
N THR A 228 -6.27 -7.67 -19.26
CA THR A 228 -7.53 -7.24 -18.65
C THR A 228 -8.41 -8.42 -18.29
N SER A 229 -9.08 -8.36 -17.14
CA SER A 229 -9.99 -9.41 -16.70
C SER A 229 -11.21 -8.86 -16.01
N MET A 230 -12.38 -9.47 -16.32
CA MET A 230 -13.62 -9.20 -15.61
C MET A 230 -13.96 -10.38 -14.71
N LEU A 231 -14.07 -10.13 -13.42
CA LEU A 231 -14.33 -11.12 -12.40
C LEU A 231 -15.73 -10.95 -11.80
N ASN A 232 -16.23 -11.99 -11.14
CA ASN A 232 -17.57 -11.94 -10.52
C ASN A 232 -17.47 -12.44 -9.08
N GLY A 233 -17.87 -11.60 -8.14
CA GLY A 233 -17.88 -11.96 -6.72
C GLY A 233 -17.66 -10.77 -5.79
N PRO A 234 -17.38 -11.03 -4.51
CA PRO A 234 -16.97 -9.98 -3.57
C PRO A 234 -15.61 -9.40 -3.97
N PRO A 235 -15.50 -8.07 -4.24
CA PRO A 235 -14.28 -7.49 -4.83
C PRO A 235 -12.99 -7.85 -4.09
N TYR A 236 -12.95 -7.73 -2.76
CA TYR A 236 -11.75 -8.02 -1.98
C TYR A 236 -11.30 -9.49 -2.04
N LEU A 237 -12.24 -10.43 -2.25
CA LEU A 237 -11.90 -11.86 -2.41
C LEU A 237 -11.36 -12.14 -3.80
N GLU A 238 -12.01 -11.58 -4.83
CA GLU A 238 -11.61 -11.81 -6.21
C GLU A 238 -10.26 -11.15 -6.53
N ILE A 239 -9.99 -9.95 -5.97
CA ILE A 239 -8.68 -9.28 -6.08
C ILE A 239 -7.59 -10.16 -5.45
N ALA A 240 -7.81 -10.64 -4.21
CA ALA A 240 -6.82 -11.47 -3.53
C ALA A 240 -6.60 -12.81 -4.23
N ARG A 241 -7.68 -13.43 -4.76
CA ARG A 241 -7.58 -14.67 -5.51
C ARG A 241 -6.80 -14.47 -6.82
N TYR A 242 -7.13 -13.42 -7.57
CA TYR A 242 -6.45 -13.09 -8.82
C TYR A 242 -4.96 -12.86 -8.60
N ALA A 243 -4.60 -12.08 -7.57
CA ALA A 243 -3.21 -11.82 -7.24
C ALA A 243 -2.42 -13.12 -6.97
N ALA A 244 -3.02 -14.06 -6.23
CA ALA A 244 -2.39 -15.35 -5.93
C ALA A 244 -2.35 -16.32 -7.14
N GLU A 245 -3.35 -16.28 -8.05
CA GLU A 245 -3.43 -17.15 -9.22
C GLU A 245 -2.49 -16.71 -10.38
N HIS A 246 -2.07 -15.43 -10.38
CA HIS A 246 -1.25 -14.83 -11.44
C HIS A 246 0.12 -14.38 -10.95
N ASP A 247 0.54 -14.84 -9.76
CA ASP A 247 1.84 -14.52 -9.16
C ASP A 247 2.13 -13.00 -9.22
N VAL A 248 1.15 -12.20 -8.74
CA VAL A 248 1.28 -10.73 -8.74
C VAL A 248 2.23 -10.28 -7.63
N ASP A 249 3.20 -9.40 -7.96
CA ASP A 249 4.21 -8.92 -7.02
C ASP A 249 3.76 -7.69 -6.25
N CYS A 250 2.87 -6.87 -6.84
CA CYS A 250 2.39 -5.64 -6.21
C CYS A 250 0.96 -5.31 -6.66
N ILE A 251 0.14 -4.81 -5.73
CA ILE A 251 -1.20 -4.30 -6.03
C ILE A 251 -1.21 -2.79 -5.85
N VAL A 252 -1.71 -2.06 -6.85
CA VAL A 252 -1.96 -0.62 -6.76
C VAL A 252 -3.46 -0.37 -6.75
N MET A 253 -3.99 0.33 -5.76
CA MET A 253 -5.43 0.56 -5.70
C MET A 253 -5.80 1.90 -5.06
N GLY A 254 -6.94 2.43 -5.46
CA GLY A 254 -7.49 3.65 -4.88
C GLY A 254 -7.89 3.45 -3.41
N THR A 255 -7.68 4.48 -2.59
CA THR A 255 -8.14 4.46 -1.18
C THR A 255 -9.66 4.53 -1.04
N HIS A 256 -10.37 4.97 -2.10
CA HIS A 256 -11.83 5.13 -2.12
C HIS A 256 -12.38 4.62 -3.46
N GLY A 257 -13.61 4.09 -3.46
CA GLY A 257 -14.35 3.72 -4.67
C GLY A 257 -15.58 4.59 -4.87
N GLN A 258 -16.42 4.27 -5.88
CA GLN A 258 -17.64 5.00 -6.26
C GLN A 258 -18.63 5.26 -5.11
N LYS A 259 -18.65 4.38 -4.09
CA LYS A 259 -19.54 4.51 -2.92
C LYS A 259 -18.96 5.38 -1.80
N GLY A 260 -17.76 5.92 -1.96
CA GLY A 260 -17.04 6.71 -0.95
C GLY A 260 -17.59 8.13 -0.80
N ILE A 261 -18.61 8.29 0.04
CA ILE A 261 -19.30 9.59 0.29
C ILE A 261 -18.45 10.53 1.16
N ARG A 262 -17.34 10.08 1.75
CA ARG A 262 -16.48 10.89 2.64
C ARG A 262 -15.02 10.69 2.30
N ARG A 263 -14.36 11.74 1.83
CA ARG A 263 -12.89 11.85 1.57
C ARG A 263 -11.98 11.48 2.76
N PHE A 264 -12.55 11.03 3.87
CA PHE A 264 -11.85 10.76 5.13
C PHE A 264 -12.00 9.32 5.64
N LEU A 265 -12.50 8.38 4.83
CA LEU A 265 -12.60 6.97 5.23
C LEU A 265 -11.88 6.10 4.23
N LEU A 266 -11.02 5.21 4.70
CA LEU A 266 -10.44 4.15 3.88
C LEU A 266 -11.57 3.26 3.33
N GLY A 267 -11.55 2.96 2.03
CA GLY A 267 -12.54 2.12 1.38
C GLY A 267 -12.54 0.70 1.94
N SER A 268 -13.72 0.14 2.19
CA SER A 268 -13.85 -1.20 2.78
C SER A 268 -13.21 -2.30 1.93
N THR A 269 -13.14 -2.14 0.61
CA THR A 269 -12.45 -3.07 -0.29
C THR A 269 -10.95 -2.97 -0.10
N THR A 270 -10.39 -1.76 -0.15
CA THR A 270 -8.95 -1.50 0.03
C THR A 270 -8.48 -2.02 1.39
N GLU A 271 -9.18 -1.67 2.46
CA GLU A 271 -8.86 -2.15 3.80
C GLU A 271 -8.85 -3.69 3.89
N ARG A 272 -9.83 -4.37 3.26
CA ARG A 272 -9.90 -5.84 3.27
C ARG A 272 -8.82 -6.48 2.40
N VAL A 273 -8.46 -5.87 1.27
CA VAL A 273 -7.36 -6.34 0.42
C VAL A 273 -6.03 -6.26 1.19
N ILE A 274 -5.69 -5.08 1.74
CA ILE A 274 -4.48 -4.85 2.55
C ILE A 274 -4.31 -5.91 3.65
N ARG A 275 -5.42 -6.34 4.28
CA ARG A 275 -5.38 -7.34 5.35
C ARG A 275 -5.30 -8.78 4.88
N ARG A 276 -5.46 -9.04 3.58
CA ARG A 276 -5.65 -10.40 3.08
C ARG A 276 -4.57 -10.89 2.14
N VAL A 277 -4.00 -9.99 1.35
CA VAL A 277 -3.01 -10.36 0.33
C VAL A 277 -1.62 -10.47 0.95
N ASP A 278 -0.82 -11.38 0.42
CA ASP A 278 0.56 -11.62 0.89
C ASP A 278 1.60 -10.86 0.04
N VAL A 279 1.15 -9.86 -0.72
CA VAL A 279 1.98 -8.98 -1.54
C VAL A 279 1.81 -7.51 -1.11
N PRO A 280 2.79 -6.63 -1.38
CA PRO A 280 2.67 -5.19 -1.10
C PRO A 280 1.46 -4.56 -1.76
N VAL A 281 0.79 -3.65 -1.02
CA VAL A 281 -0.34 -2.88 -1.55
C VAL A 281 -0.01 -1.39 -1.51
N ILE A 282 0.07 -0.76 -2.68
CA ILE A 282 0.22 0.69 -2.85
C ILE A 282 -1.16 1.32 -2.95
N SER A 283 -1.48 2.18 -2.00
CA SER A 283 -2.75 2.90 -1.95
C SER A 283 -2.57 4.35 -2.38
N VAL A 284 -3.44 4.82 -3.30
CA VAL A 284 -3.41 6.18 -3.87
C VAL A 284 -4.76 6.89 -3.74
N LYS A 285 -4.77 8.22 -3.86
CA LYS A 285 -5.98 9.06 -3.75
C LYS A 285 -6.35 9.69 -5.07
#